data_3a148a9dc373891377e11bbc88beb5b7
#
_entry.id   3a148a9dc373891377e11bbc88beb5b7
#
_cell.length_a   1.000
_cell.length_b   1.000
_cell.length_c   1.000
_cell.angle_alpha   90.00
_cell.angle_beta   90.00
_cell.angle_gamma   90.00
#
_symmetry.space_group_name_H-M   'P 1'
#
loop_
_entity.id
_entity.type
_entity.pdbx_description
1 polymer ?
#
loop_
_entity_poly.entity_id
_entity_poly.type
_entity_poly.pdbx_seq_one_letter_code
_entity_poly.pdbx_strand_id
1 'polypeptide(L)'
;MELSGGDESRWQTRSPARTVVLAGRTTTSTIRLLDTMWYFGADDRVQLRFTVNETSRFSTGAREVLGAAGVRRLIPWPAIRETRYGLLVSASENIDFHELHAEQRVLVLPHGIGFNKIVPSAEGPRLAGLPPAEALRTGRVKVVLAHPDQHEQLLAACPEIDGHTVVTGDPVFDQLRGSVRLAEHYRHRLGTGGRRLVFLSSTWGQESQLGRARDLASRLLGTLPADRYQLAMAVHPNVWVEHDVDVRRWLHHAVKAGLLLLPPERGWHAALIASHLVIGDHGSISLYAAALGKPLLLTGYGDEVVEGTPIDSLGRLAPHLDPSSDLRKQVDQAMAEHDPSVFAPLTGRVFAHIGTSTLRLRDALYRELDLEPAEDLPLPRVPDAEPASEPVTAFNVRASFTGPSTLTIDRVPRAATTREADQHLAVREDEEDLRLAELASVLVRAEIMDDPAAWATRNLAVYGALVVAAATPTGCHAAIRDGRRVAVTGSLDPLLLASAVYACVTAGRPLTQEITVAGQRISLAELGP
;
A
#
# COMPACT_ATOMS: atom_id res chain seq x y z
N MET A 1 12.68 -37.78 -0.22
CA MET A 1 13.74 -38.59 -0.83
C MET A 1 14.99 -37.71 -0.75
N GLU A 2 15.77 -37.91 0.30
CA GLU A 2 17.04 -37.23 0.52
C GLU A 2 18.03 -37.74 -0.50
N LEU A 3 18.46 -36.88 -1.41
CA LEU A 3 19.59 -37.15 -2.30
C LEU A 3 20.87 -36.79 -1.52
N SER A 4 21.56 -37.80 -1.07
CA SER A 4 22.94 -37.71 -0.55
C SER A 4 23.83 -37.01 -1.58
N GLY A 5 24.79 -36.20 -1.09
CA GLY A 5 25.68 -35.31 -1.84
C GLY A 5 26.64 -36.00 -2.84
N GLY A 6 26.08 -36.70 -3.80
CA GLY A 6 26.80 -37.32 -4.93
C GLY A 6 26.38 -36.66 -6.24
N ASP A 7 27.31 -35.92 -6.83
CA ASP A 7 27.33 -35.49 -8.23
C ASP A 7 26.12 -34.71 -8.75
N GLU A 8 25.80 -33.57 -8.10
CA GLU A 8 24.83 -32.59 -8.63
C GLU A 8 25.27 -32.06 -10.02
N SER A 9 26.56 -32.12 -10.36
CA SER A 9 27.11 -31.64 -11.63
C SER A 9 26.54 -32.39 -12.84
N ARG A 10 26.20 -33.66 -12.67
CA ARG A 10 25.64 -34.52 -13.72
C ARG A 10 24.29 -34.06 -14.27
N TRP A 11 23.51 -33.35 -13.46
CA TRP A 11 22.17 -32.85 -13.81
C TRP A 11 22.17 -31.37 -14.20
N GLN A 12 23.32 -30.71 -14.15
CA GLN A 12 23.42 -29.30 -14.52
C GLN A 12 23.63 -29.19 -16.04
N THR A 13 22.73 -28.46 -16.68
CA THR A 13 22.85 -28.11 -18.11
C THR A 13 23.98 -27.10 -18.34
N ARG A 14 24.41 -26.39 -17.29
CA ARG A 14 25.47 -25.36 -17.31
C ARG A 14 26.27 -25.40 -16.01
N SER A 15 27.54 -25.04 -16.12
CA SER A 15 28.44 -24.85 -14.98
C SER A 15 28.64 -23.34 -14.75
N PRO A 16 28.00 -22.71 -13.75
CA PRO A 16 28.18 -21.30 -13.47
C PRO A 16 29.59 -21.02 -12.93
N ALA A 17 30.13 -19.82 -13.21
CA ALA A 17 31.41 -19.41 -12.64
C ALA A 17 31.28 -19.12 -11.13
N ARG A 18 30.14 -18.62 -10.70
CA ARG A 18 29.85 -18.31 -9.30
C ARG A 18 28.40 -18.68 -8.94
N THR A 19 28.19 -19.06 -7.68
CA THR A 19 26.84 -19.23 -7.10
C THR A 19 26.60 -18.20 -6.03
N VAL A 20 25.50 -17.48 -6.13
CA VAL A 20 24.99 -16.54 -5.10
C VAL A 20 23.84 -17.22 -4.38
N VAL A 21 23.93 -17.27 -3.06
CA VAL A 21 22.85 -17.75 -2.19
C VAL A 21 22.10 -16.57 -1.60
N LEU A 22 20.80 -16.49 -1.87
CA LEU A 22 19.90 -15.49 -1.33
C LEU A 22 19.23 -16.07 -0.06
N ALA A 23 19.64 -15.58 1.11
CA ALA A 23 19.24 -16.12 2.41
C ALA A 23 18.09 -15.31 3.02
N GLY A 24 16.85 -15.80 2.84
CA GLY A 24 15.65 -15.24 3.47
C GLY A 24 15.54 -15.63 4.94
N ARG A 25 14.92 -14.76 5.77
CA ARG A 25 14.65 -15.04 7.18
C ARG A 25 13.23 -14.65 7.59
N THR A 26 12.73 -13.56 7.05
CA THR A 26 11.38 -13.05 7.24
C THR A 26 10.73 -12.81 5.90
N THR A 27 9.42 -12.62 5.87
CA THR A 27 8.68 -12.22 4.66
C THR A 27 9.29 -10.97 4.03
N THR A 28 9.52 -9.92 4.80
CA THR A 28 10.06 -8.65 4.30
C THR A 28 11.47 -8.81 3.73
N SER A 29 12.37 -9.53 4.44
CA SER A 29 13.72 -9.78 3.95
C SER A 29 13.72 -10.61 2.67
N THR A 30 12.80 -11.56 2.54
CA THR A 30 12.67 -12.42 1.36
C THR A 30 12.16 -11.65 0.13
N ILE A 31 11.19 -10.75 0.31
CA ILE A 31 10.72 -9.84 -0.75
C ILE A 31 11.91 -9.02 -1.28
N ARG A 32 12.71 -8.44 -0.38
CA ARG A 32 13.90 -7.67 -0.76
C ARG A 32 14.93 -8.49 -1.54
N LEU A 33 15.09 -9.77 -1.19
CA LEU A 33 15.98 -10.67 -1.92
C LEU A 33 15.46 -11.04 -3.31
N LEU A 34 14.15 -11.17 -3.49
CA LEU A 34 13.56 -11.34 -4.82
C LEU A 34 13.84 -10.14 -5.72
N ASP A 35 13.75 -8.92 -5.20
CA ASP A 35 14.14 -7.71 -5.93
C ASP A 35 15.63 -7.73 -6.31
N THR A 36 16.47 -8.35 -5.47
CA THR A 36 17.91 -8.45 -5.69
C THR A 36 18.27 -9.32 -6.91
N MET A 37 17.42 -10.29 -7.28
CA MET A 37 17.64 -11.13 -8.47
C MET A 37 17.83 -10.30 -9.74
N TRP A 38 17.12 -9.18 -9.83
CA TRP A 38 17.17 -8.31 -11.00
C TRP A 38 18.59 -7.77 -11.29
N TYR A 39 19.45 -7.58 -10.27
CA TYR A 39 20.81 -7.06 -10.45
C TYR A 39 21.73 -7.99 -11.22
N PHE A 40 21.39 -9.27 -11.29
CA PHE A 40 22.15 -10.27 -12.02
C PHE A 40 21.67 -10.44 -13.46
N GLY A 41 20.47 -9.95 -13.81
CA GLY A 41 19.92 -9.99 -15.16
C GLY A 41 19.94 -11.39 -15.79
N ALA A 42 20.45 -11.47 -17.02
CA ALA A 42 20.66 -12.71 -17.76
C ALA A 42 22.10 -13.22 -17.67
N ASP A 43 22.91 -12.74 -16.72
CA ASP A 43 24.31 -13.16 -16.60
C ASP A 43 24.43 -14.63 -16.21
N ASP A 44 24.75 -15.43 -17.18
CA ASP A 44 24.83 -16.88 -17.08
C ASP A 44 26.04 -17.40 -16.29
N ARG A 45 27.02 -16.56 -16.01
CA ARG A 45 28.16 -16.88 -15.14
C ARG A 45 27.72 -16.96 -13.66
N VAL A 46 26.57 -16.38 -13.31
CA VAL A 46 26.04 -16.33 -11.94
C VAL A 46 24.81 -17.23 -11.81
N GLN A 47 24.89 -18.19 -10.89
CA GLN A 47 23.74 -19.00 -10.51
C GLN A 47 23.13 -18.45 -9.22
N LEU A 48 21.80 -18.21 -9.23
CA LEU A 48 21.05 -17.83 -8.04
C LEU A 48 20.45 -19.07 -7.37
N ARG A 49 20.61 -19.16 -6.06
CA ARG A 49 20.00 -20.17 -5.20
C ARG A 49 19.35 -19.49 -4.00
N PHE A 50 18.35 -20.11 -3.44
CA PHE A 50 17.66 -19.61 -2.25
C PHE A 50 17.82 -20.57 -1.08
N THR A 51 17.88 -20.00 0.11
CA THR A 51 17.76 -20.69 1.39
C THR A 51 16.89 -19.87 2.34
N VAL A 52 16.35 -20.51 3.37
CA VAL A 52 15.62 -19.83 4.44
C VAL A 52 16.24 -20.20 5.78
N ASN A 53 16.65 -19.18 6.54
CA ASN A 53 17.09 -19.33 7.92
C ASN A 53 15.85 -19.21 8.83
N GLU A 54 15.40 -20.34 9.40
CA GLU A 54 14.13 -20.43 10.14
C GLU A 54 14.25 -20.03 11.62
N THR A 55 15.17 -19.12 11.94
CA THR A 55 15.35 -18.62 13.32
C THR A 55 14.38 -17.52 13.72
N SER A 56 13.50 -17.08 12.83
CA SER A 56 12.47 -16.06 13.09
C SER A 56 11.09 -16.65 13.22
N ARG A 57 10.27 -16.12 14.13
CA ARG A 57 8.81 -16.37 14.16
C ARG A 57 8.09 -15.96 12.86
N PHE A 58 8.71 -15.10 12.04
CA PHE A 58 8.19 -14.62 10.75
C PHE A 58 8.75 -15.40 9.55
N SER A 59 9.40 -16.56 9.76
CA SER A 59 10.04 -17.33 8.68
C SER A 59 9.03 -18.10 7.81
N THR A 60 7.87 -18.46 8.32
CA THR A 60 6.83 -19.20 7.58
C THR A 60 6.45 -18.46 6.29
N GLY A 61 6.15 -17.16 6.36
CA GLY A 61 5.82 -16.35 5.18
C GLY A 61 6.97 -16.21 4.17
N ALA A 62 8.23 -16.41 4.57
CA ALA A 62 9.37 -16.40 3.64
C ALA A 62 9.29 -17.53 2.60
N ARG A 63 8.91 -18.74 3.01
CA ARG A 63 8.73 -19.88 2.10
C ARG A 63 7.56 -19.69 1.15
N GLU A 64 6.47 -19.13 1.65
CA GLU A 64 5.27 -18.85 0.85
C GLU A 64 5.58 -17.84 -0.26
N VAL A 65 6.26 -16.74 0.07
CA VAL A 65 6.70 -15.72 -0.89
C VAL A 65 7.62 -16.31 -1.96
N LEU A 66 8.59 -17.14 -1.58
CA LEU A 66 9.47 -17.82 -2.54
C LEU A 66 8.68 -18.77 -3.44
N GLY A 67 7.74 -19.53 -2.89
CA GLY A 67 6.87 -20.43 -3.64
C GLY A 67 6.01 -19.68 -4.66
N ALA A 68 5.38 -18.56 -4.24
CA ALA A 68 4.60 -17.69 -5.11
C ALA A 68 5.46 -17.04 -6.23
N ALA A 69 6.73 -16.76 -5.96
CA ALA A 69 7.70 -16.27 -6.95
C ALA A 69 8.25 -17.38 -7.89
N GLY A 70 7.77 -18.62 -7.75
CA GLY A 70 8.20 -19.75 -8.60
C GLY A 70 9.51 -20.43 -8.17
N VAL A 71 10.05 -20.11 -7.01
CA VAL A 71 11.22 -20.78 -6.45
C VAL A 71 10.81 -22.17 -5.94
N ARG A 72 11.26 -23.22 -6.62
CA ARG A 72 10.84 -24.61 -6.33
C ARG A 72 11.85 -25.39 -5.50
N ARG A 73 13.11 -24.97 -5.49
CA ARG A 73 14.18 -25.67 -4.81
C ARG A 73 14.94 -24.72 -3.89
N LEU A 74 14.95 -25.04 -2.61
CA LEU A 74 15.73 -24.34 -1.60
C LEU A 74 16.95 -25.20 -1.20
N ILE A 75 18.06 -24.54 -0.93
CA ILE A 75 19.19 -25.18 -0.25
C ILE A 75 18.77 -25.31 1.23
N PRO A 76 18.85 -26.49 1.84
CA PRO A 76 18.65 -26.64 3.29
C PRO A 76 19.65 -25.78 4.06
N TRP A 77 19.19 -25.04 5.10
CA TRP A 77 20.08 -24.16 5.85
C TRP A 77 21.35 -24.87 6.39
N PRO A 78 21.27 -26.08 6.95
CA PRO A 78 22.45 -26.80 7.40
C PRO A 78 23.52 -27.06 6.32
N ALA A 79 23.11 -27.21 5.06
CA ALA A 79 24.04 -27.43 3.95
C ALA A 79 24.91 -26.21 3.61
N ILE A 80 24.50 -25.00 4.05
CA ILE A 80 25.29 -23.76 3.89
C ILE A 80 26.60 -23.83 4.68
N ARG A 81 26.65 -24.58 5.78
CA ARG A 81 27.84 -24.76 6.59
C ARG A 81 28.90 -25.60 5.89
N GLU A 82 28.48 -26.57 5.10
CA GLU A 82 29.37 -27.55 4.46
C GLU A 82 29.95 -27.02 3.15
N THR A 83 29.32 -26.05 2.52
CA THR A 83 29.68 -25.57 1.19
C THR A 83 29.93 -24.08 1.18
N ARG A 84 31.11 -23.65 0.69
CA ARG A 84 31.39 -22.25 0.39
C ARG A 84 30.78 -21.89 -0.95
N TYR A 85 29.94 -20.89 -0.95
CA TYR A 85 29.38 -20.28 -2.16
C TYR A 85 30.15 -18.99 -2.52
N GLY A 86 30.02 -18.52 -3.75
CA GLY A 86 30.63 -17.27 -4.20
C GLY A 86 30.28 -16.07 -3.34
N LEU A 87 28.97 -15.93 -3.02
CA LEU A 87 28.45 -14.90 -2.13
C LEU A 87 27.17 -15.38 -1.46
N LEU A 88 26.98 -15.04 -0.20
CA LEU A 88 25.68 -15.10 0.48
C LEU A 88 25.15 -13.68 0.63
N VAL A 89 23.91 -13.45 0.19
CA VAL A 89 23.21 -12.16 0.34
C VAL A 89 22.04 -12.37 1.28
N SER A 90 21.95 -11.56 2.32
CA SER A 90 20.80 -11.54 3.23
C SER A 90 20.23 -10.14 3.34
N ALA A 91 18.92 -10.01 3.43
CA ALA A 91 18.27 -8.75 3.80
C ALA A 91 17.80 -8.78 5.27
N SER A 92 18.51 -9.53 6.10
CA SER A 92 18.37 -9.55 7.56
C SER A 92 19.74 -9.68 8.20
N GLU A 93 19.99 -8.86 9.20
CA GLU A 93 21.18 -8.87 10.05
C GLU A 93 21.17 -10.03 11.08
N ASN A 94 20.05 -10.75 11.19
CA ASN A 94 19.82 -11.77 12.22
C ASN A 94 19.86 -13.20 11.68
N ILE A 95 20.52 -13.46 10.55
CA ILE A 95 20.81 -14.85 10.15
C ILE A 95 21.81 -15.48 11.12
N ASP A 96 21.82 -16.81 11.20
CA ASP A 96 22.78 -17.49 12.05
C ASP A 96 24.16 -17.53 11.37
N PHE A 97 25.01 -16.55 11.67
CA PHE A 97 26.37 -16.45 11.11
C PHE A 97 27.29 -17.57 11.56
N HIS A 98 27.03 -18.25 12.70
CA HIS A 98 27.84 -19.35 13.20
C HIS A 98 27.64 -20.63 12.38
N GLU A 99 26.50 -20.79 11.75
CA GLU A 99 26.19 -21.91 10.89
C GLU A 99 26.64 -21.70 9.44
N LEU A 100 27.33 -20.62 9.13
CA LEU A 100 27.89 -20.42 7.81
C LEU A 100 29.25 -21.12 7.66
N HIS A 101 29.59 -21.46 6.42
CA HIS A 101 30.96 -21.94 6.12
C HIS A 101 32.00 -20.90 6.57
N ALA A 102 33.11 -21.39 7.13
CA ALA A 102 34.14 -20.55 7.76
C ALA A 102 34.71 -19.44 6.86
N GLU A 103 34.66 -19.57 5.56
CA GLU A 103 35.16 -18.57 4.58
C GLU A 103 34.03 -17.90 3.78
N GLN A 104 32.77 -18.04 4.19
CA GLN A 104 31.65 -17.48 3.44
C GLN A 104 31.63 -15.95 3.49
N ARG A 105 31.69 -15.29 2.31
CA ARG A 105 31.45 -13.84 2.19
C ARG A 105 29.95 -13.58 2.30
N VAL A 106 29.58 -12.56 3.07
CA VAL A 106 28.18 -12.17 3.30
C VAL A 106 27.99 -10.70 3.01
N LEU A 107 26.98 -10.37 2.21
CA LEU A 107 26.51 -9.00 2.01
C LEU A 107 25.12 -8.86 2.65
N VAL A 108 25.01 -7.98 3.63
CA VAL A 108 23.75 -7.68 4.31
C VAL A 108 23.12 -6.43 3.71
N LEU A 109 21.91 -6.57 3.17
CA LEU A 109 21.12 -5.50 2.59
C LEU A 109 20.08 -5.00 3.62
N PRO A 110 19.76 -3.72 3.68
CA PRO A 110 18.60 -3.25 4.41
C PRO A 110 17.32 -3.70 3.69
N HIS A 111 16.31 -4.12 4.44
CA HIS A 111 14.99 -4.50 3.90
C HIS A 111 13.99 -3.32 3.84
N GLY A 112 14.43 -2.13 4.16
CA GLY A 112 13.76 -0.84 4.11
C GLY A 112 14.81 0.24 4.33
N ILE A 113 14.43 1.46 4.70
CA ILE A 113 15.37 2.47 5.17
C ILE A 113 15.84 2.05 6.57
N GLY A 114 17.07 1.52 6.63
CA GLY A 114 17.59 0.84 7.82
C GLY A 114 17.96 1.76 8.98
N PHE A 115 18.27 1.14 10.14
CA PHE A 115 18.91 1.73 11.32
C PHE A 115 18.09 2.81 12.05
N ASN A 116 16.78 2.81 11.89
CA ASN A 116 15.89 3.82 12.45
C ASN A 116 15.22 3.40 13.76
N LYS A 117 15.37 2.11 14.15
CA LYS A 117 14.64 1.54 15.30
C LYS A 117 15.56 0.81 16.28
N ILE A 118 15.21 0.92 17.56
CA ILE A 118 15.72 0.04 18.61
C ILE A 118 14.77 -1.14 18.75
N VAL A 119 15.32 -2.34 18.77
CA VAL A 119 14.57 -3.59 18.97
C VAL A 119 15.05 -4.33 20.20
N PRO A 120 14.17 -5.05 20.91
CA PRO A 120 14.58 -5.89 22.04
C PRO A 120 15.50 -7.03 21.57
N SER A 121 16.52 -7.35 22.34
CA SER A 121 17.32 -8.55 22.19
C SER A 121 17.58 -9.21 23.55
N ALA A 122 18.14 -10.43 23.56
CA ALA A 122 18.48 -11.13 24.80
C ALA A 122 19.51 -10.38 25.65
N GLU A 123 20.35 -9.56 25.02
CA GLU A 123 21.42 -8.78 25.66
C GLU A 123 21.02 -7.34 25.96
N GLY A 124 19.76 -6.98 25.74
CA GLY A 124 19.23 -5.62 25.89
C GLY A 124 18.80 -4.99 24.57
N PRO A 125 18.33 -3.73 24.60
CA PRO A 125 17.93 -3.01 23.39
C PRO A 125 19.11 -2.84 22.42
N ARG A 126 18.89 -3.13 21.13
CA ARG A 126 19.90 -2.97 20.08
C ARG A 126 19.34 -2.25 18.86
N LEU A 127 20.24 -1.68 18.07
CA LEU A 127 19.91 -1.05 16.80
C LEU A 127 19.52 -2.12 15.76
N ALA A 128 18.33 -1.99 15.18
CA ALA A 128 17.88 -2.87 14.11
C ALA A 128 18.73 -2.67 12.84
N GLY A 129 19.05 -3.77 12.16
CA GLY A 129 19.86 -3.74 10.95
C GLY A 129 21.36 -3.95 11.16
N LEU A 130 21.85 -3.86 12.41
CA LEU A 130 23.25 -4.05 12.75
C LEU A 130 23.55 -5.54 12.99
N PRO A 131 24.46 -6.19 12.21
CA PRO A 131 24.91 -7.55 12.46
C PRO A 131 25.64 -7.67 13.83
N PRO A 132 25.71 -8.88 14.41
CA PRO A 132 26.47 -9.10 15.63
C PRO A 132 27.97 -8.77 15.46
N ALA A 133 28.59 -8.16 16.47
CA ALA A 133 30.00 -7.76 16.45
C ALA A 133 30.94 -8.92 16.11
N GLU A 134 30.66 -10.12 16.61
CA GLU A 134 31.42 -11.33 16.32
C GLU A 134 31.40 -11.72 14.84
N ALA A 135 30.27 -11.51 14.15
CA ALA A 135 30.18 -11.73 12.71
C ALA A 135 31.03 -10.71 11.94
N LEU A 136 31.04 -9.45 12.37
CA LEU A 136 31.87 -8.39 11.78
C LEU A 136 33.37 -8.67 11.97
N ARG A 137 33.82 -9.12 13.15
CA ARG A 137 35.22 -9.47 13.42
C ARG A 137 35.78 -10.54 12.49
N THR A 138 34.94 -11.31 11.82
CA THR A 138 35.39 -12.29 10.82
C THR A 138 35.99 -11.65 9.57
N GLY A 139 35.75 -10.37 9.32
CA GLY A 139 36.18 -9.64 8.12
C GLY A 139 35.41 -9.96 6.84
N ARG A 140 34.36 -10.82 6.92
CA ARG A 140 33.66 -11.38 5.75
C ARG A 140 32.24 -10.86 5.58
N VAL A 141 31.74 -10.12 6.55
CA VAL A 141 30.41 -9.53 6.51
C VAL A 141 30.51 -8.07 6.11
N LYS A 142 29.79 -7.67 5.10
CA LYS A 142 29.62 -6.26 4.70
C LYS A 142 28.17 -5.86 4.76
N VAL A 143 27.91 -4.60 5.14
CA VAL A 143 26.59 -4.01 5.29
C VAL A 143 26.40 -2.90 4.26
N VAL A 144 25.32 -2.98 3.51
CA VAL A 144 24.95 -1.96 2.50
C VAL A 144 24.19 -0.83 3.18
N LEU A 145 24.57 0.40 2.87
CA LEU A 145 24.01 1.63 3.43
C LEU A 145 23.37 2.51 2.34
N ALA A 146 22.28 3.17 2.71
CA ALA A 146 21.62 4.16 1.86
C ALA A 146 22.26 5.55 1.92
N HIS A 147 22.93 5.89 3.04
CA HIS A 147 23.58 7.18 3.25
C HIS A 147 24.83 7.05 4.15
N PRO A 148 25.87 7.91 3.95
CA PRO A 148 27.07 7.91 4.80
C PRO A 148 26.77 8.14 6.29
N ASP A 149 25.78 8.98 6.65
CA ASP A 149 25.40 9.22 8.05
C ASP A 149 25.06 7.93 8.80
N GLN A 150 24.60 6.89 8.08
CA GLN A 150 24.33 5.59 8.66
C GLN A 150 25.61 4.88 9.13
N HIS A 151 26.74 5.09 8.43
CA HIS A 151 28.03 4.56 8.88
C HIS A 151 28.42 5.15 10.23
N GLU A 152 28.34 6.47 10.38
CA GLU A 152 28.66 7.15 11.66
C GLU A 152 27.75 6.66 12.79
N GLN A 153 26.47 6.49 12.52
CA GLN A 153 25.50 5.94 13.47
C GLN A 153 25.86 4.51 13.90
N LEU A 154 26.21 3.66 12.94
CA LEU A 154 26.59 2.27 13.21
C LEU A 154 27.92 2.18 13.97
N LEU A 155 28.89 3.02 13.62
CA LEU A 155 30.20 3.10 14.26
C LEU A 155 30.07 3.49 15.75
N ALA A 156 29.16 4.42 16.05
CA ALA A 156 28.85 4.80 17.43
C ALA A 156 28.20 3.65 18.23
N ALA A 157 27.42 2.78 17.57
CA ALA A 157 26.75 1.64 18.19
C ALA A 157 27.64 0.39 18.30
N CYS A 158 28.55 0.19 17.34
CA CYS A 158 29.41 -1.00 17.25
C CYS A 158 30.70 -0.64 16.48
N PRO A 159 31.84 -0.46 17.18
CA PRO A 159 33.11 -0.10 16.53
C PRO A 159 33.60 -1.13 15.49
N GLU A 160 33.22 -2.39 15.63
CA GLU A 160 33.59 -3.46 14.71
C GLU A 160 33.01 -3.28 13.32
N ILE A 161 32.08 -2.35 13.09
CA ILE A 161 31.51 -2.03 11.77
C ILE A 161 32.52 -1.28 10.86
N ASP A 162 33.58 -0.70 11.44
CA ASP A 162 34.58 0.03 10.66
C ASP A 162 35.21 -0.84 9.56
N GLY A 163 35.27 -0.32 8.33
CA GLY A 163 35.70 -1.07 7.16
C GLY A 163 34.72 -2.11 6.61
N HIS A 164 33.54 -2.27 7.25
CA HIS A 164 32.54 -3.28 6.89
C HIS A 164 31.28 -2.72 6.24
N THR A 165 31.30 -1.47 5.79
CA THR A 165 30.13 -0.81 5.15
C THR A 165 30.38 -0.49 3.68
N VAL A 166 29.29 -0.51 2.89
CA VAL A 166 29.31 -0.10 1.48
C VAL A 166 28.13 0.84 1.24
N VAL A 167 28.41 2.12 0.98
CA VAL A 167 27.38 3.11 0.66
C VAL A 167 27.00 2.99 -0.81
N THR A 168 25.80 2.51 -1.09
CA THR A 168 25.28 2.39 -2.46
C THR A 168 24.17 3.38 -2.78
N GLY A 169 23.55 3.99 -1.76
CA GLY A 169 22.27 4.64 -1.90
C GLY A 169 21.12 3.64 -1.79
N ASP A 170 19.92 4.06 -2.13
CA ASP A 170 18.72 3.23 -2.07
C ASP A 170 18.12 3.01 -3.47
N PRO A 171 18.24 1.82 -4.05
CA PRO A 171 17.68 1.50 -5.36
C PRO A 171 16.15 1.57 -5.42
N VAL A 172 15.44 1.34 -4.29
CA VAL A 172 13.97 1.48 -4.24
C VAL A 172 13.59 2.95 -4.44
N PHE A 173 14.34 3.87 -3.85
CA PHE A 173 14.11 5.29 -4.07
C PHE A 173 14.37 5.71 -5.52
N ASP A 174 15.43 5.20 -6.15
CA ASP A 174 15.69 5.44 -7.56
C ASP A 174 14.55 4.95 -8.45
N GLN A 175 14.01 3.76 -8.18
CA GLN A 175 12.88 3.19 -8.90
C GLN A 175 11.59 4.01 -8.70
N LEU A 176 11.29 4.40 -7.46
CA LEU A 176 10.15 5.27 -7.14
C LEU A 176 10.24 6.59 -7.88
N ARG A 177 11.39 7.27 -7.77
CA ARG A 177 11.65 8.57 -8.41
C ARG A 177 11.55 8.50 -9.92
N GLY A 178 12.12 7.47 -10.54
CA GLY A 178 12.04 7.23 -11.99
C GLY A 178 10.62 6.97 -12.47
N SER A 179 9.75 6.45 -11.59
CA SER A 179 8.36 6.08 -11.91
C SER A 179 7.33 7.18 -11.59
N VAL A 180 7.71 8.30 -10.96
CA VAL A 180 6.76 9.39 -10.59
C VAL A 180 5.97 9.90 -11.81
N ARG A 181 6.61 9.96 -12.99
CA ARG A 181 5.95 10.34 -14.26
C ARG A 181 4.78 9.44 -14.65
N LEU A 182 4.66 8.24 -14.06
CA LEU A 182 3.60 7.27 -14.31
C LEU A 182 2.45 7.37 -13.29
N ALA A 183 2.38 8.44 -12.48
CA ALA A 183 1.37 8.58 -11.43
C ALA A 183 -0.06 8.41 -11.96
N GLU A 184 -0.39 9.01 -13.13
CA GLU A 184 -1.71 8.85 -13.76
C GLU A 184 -1.98 7.42 -14.22
N HIS A 185 -0.98 6.71 -14.75
CA HIS A 185 -1.08 5.30 -15.08
C HIS A 185 -1.45 4.48 -13.84
N TYR A 186 -0.77 4.70 -12.72
CA TYR A 186 -1.07 3.97 -11.48
C TYR A 186 -2.43 4.35 -10.90
N ARG A 187 -2.88 5.61 -11.00
CA ARG A 187 -4.24 6.03 -10.63
C ARG A 187 -5.29 5.30 -11.45
N HIS A 188 -5.08 5.21 -12.75
CA HIS A 188 -5.97 4.46 -13.65
C HIS A 188 -6.02 2.97 -13.27
N ARG A 189 -4.86 2.34 -13.03
CA ARG A 189 -4.77 0.94 -12.61
C ARG A 189 -5.43 0.67 -11.26
N LEU A 190 -5.38 1.62 -10.35
CA LEU A 190 -6.06 1.58 -9.04
C LEU A 190 -7.56 1.95 -9.12
N GLY A 191 -8.08 2.27 -10.30
CA GLY A 191 -9.48 2.61 -10.49
C GLY A 191 -9.94 3.86 -9.74
N THR A 192 -9.06 4.88 -9.59
CA THR A 192 -9.42 6.08 -8.82
C THR A 192 -10.51 6.91 -9.50
N GLY A 193 -10.65 6.83 -10.83
CA GLY A 193 -11.70 7.55 -11.57
C GLY A 193 -11.67 9.07 -11.40
N GLY A 194 -10.48 9.66 -11.26
CA GLY A 194 -10.30 11.10 -11.01
C GLY A 194 -10.42 11.52 -9.54
N ARG A 195 -10.73 10.59 -8.63
CA ARG A 195 -10.77 10.83 -7.18
C ARG A 195 -9.36 11.05 -6.60
N ARG A 196 -9.28 11.81 -5.52
CA ARG A 196 -8.02 11.98 -4.77
C ARG A 196 -7.69 10.71 -4.01
N LEU A 197 -6.53 10.12 -4.26
CA LEU A 197 -6.07 8.92 -3.56
C LEU A 197 -5.38 9.30 -2.25
N VAL A 198 -5.94 8.84 -1.13
CA VAL A 198 -5.33 8.88 0.20
C VAL A 198 -4.73 7.51 0.48
N PHE A 199 -3.41 7.45 0.69
CA PHE A 199 -2.68 6.22 0.91
C PHE A 199 -2.32 6.07 2.39
N LEU A 200 -2.87 5.04 3.05
CA LEU A 200 -2.54 4.68 4.43
C LEU A 200 -1.41 3.67 4.44
N SER A 201 -0.42 3.89 5.31
CA SER A 201 0.70 2.97 5.52
C SER A 201 0.89 2.68 7.00
N SER A 202 0.88 1.40 7.37
CA SER A 202 1.15 0.97 8.73
C SER A 202 2.37 0.07 8.80
N THR A 203 3.33 0.45 9.66
CA THR A 203 4.37 -0.46 10.14
C THR A 203 3.75 -1.49 11.11
N TRP A 204 4.55 -2.22 11.85
CA TRP A 204 4.13 -3.24 12.82
C TRP A 204 4.35 -2.78 14.26
N GLY A 205 3.71 -3.45 15.22
CA GLY A 205 3.79 -3.13 16.65
C GLY A 205 2.65 -2.23 17.14
N GLN A 206 2.59 -2.06 18.47
CA GLN A 206 1.50 -1.32 19.12
C GLN A 206 1.51 0.18 18.79
N GLU A 207 2.69 0.74 18.52
CA GLU A 207 2.89 2.15 18.19
C GLU A 207 2.68 2.47 16.70
N SER A 208 2.41 1.44 15.88
CA SER A 208 2.07 1.63 14.46
C SER A 208 0.71 2.29 14.27
N GLN A 209 0.46 2.78 13.04
CA GLN A 209 -0.85 3.34 12.67
C GLN A 209 -2.00 2.38 12.98
N LEU A 210 -1.87 1.11 12.56
CA LEU A 210 -2.90 0.08 12.79
C LEU A 210 -3.00 -0.32 14.27
N GLY A 211 -1.90 -0.31 15.01
CA GLY A 211 -1.87 -0.59 16.45
C GLY A 211 -2.60 0.48 17.27
N ARG A 212 -2.39 1.75 16.95
CA ARG A 212 -2.98 2.90 17.66
C ARG A 212 -4.41 3.21 17.24
N ALA A 213 -4.73 3.05 15.95
CA ALA A 213 -6.02 3.46 15.39
C ALA A 213 -6.50 2.46 14.32
N ARG A 214 -6.90 1.27 14.77
CA ARG A 214 -7.36 0.17 13.90
C ARG A 214 -8.55 0.53 13.04
N ASP A 215 -9.42 1.40 13.53
CA ASP A 215 -10.64 1.87 12.86
C ASP A 215 -10.43 3.09 11.96
N LEU A 216 -9.21 3.65 11.88
CA LEU A 216 -8.95 4.90 11.14
C LEU A 216 -9.38 4.82 9.67
N ALA A 217 -9.10 3.69 8.99
CA ALA A 217 -9.51 3.50 7.61
C ALA A 217 -11.04 3.59 7.44
N SER A 218 -11.81 2.94 8.31
CA SER A 218 -13.28 3.00 8.30
C SER A 218 -13.77 4.42 8.62
N ARG A 219 -13.17 5.10 9.57
CA ARG A 219 -13.55 6.48 9.94
C ARG A 219 -13.29 7.47 8.82
N LEU A 220 -12.14 7.35 8.13
CA LEU A 220 -11.85 8.16 6.94
C LEU A 220 -12.87 7.89 5.83
N LEU A 221 -13.19 6.63 5.54
CA LEU A 221 -14.20 6.25 4.54
C LEU A 221 -15.61 6.75 4.92
N GLY A 222 -15.93 6.79 6.22
CA GLY A 222 -17.20 7.34 6.72
C GLY A 222 -17.27 8.86 6.73
N THR A 223 -16.15 9.55 6.51
CA THR A 223 -16.06 11.02 6.59
C THR A 223 -15.77 11.65 5.22
N LEU A 224 -14.94 11.00 4.40
CA LEU A 224 -14.53 11.50 3.09
C LEU A 224 -15.55 11.09 2.01
N PRO A 225 -16.13 12.04 1.25
CA PRO A 225 -17.08 11.71 0.19
C PRO A 225 -16.49 10.78 -0.86
N ALA A 226 -17.17 9.65 -1.11
CA ALA A 226 -16.72 8.57 -1.98
C ALA A 226 -16.51 9.01 -3.45
N ASP A 227 -17.18 10.07 -3.89
CA ASP A 227 -17.03 10.62 -5.24
C ASP A 227 -15.78 11.48 -5.42
N ARG A 228 -15.16 11.91 -4.31
CA ARG A 228 -13.99 12.79 -4.32
C ARG A 228 -12.71 12.11 -3.84
N TYR A 229 -12.84 11.07 -3.02
CA TYR A 229 -11.72 10.37 -2.41
C TYR A 229 -11.77 8.87 -2.67
N GLN A 230 -10.60 8.30 -2.78
CA GLN A 230 -10.34 6.86 -2.75
C GLN A 230 -9.28 6.60 -1.69
N LEU A 231 -9.47 5.54 -0.90
CA LEU A 231 -8.46 5.11 0.07
C LEU A 231 -7.77 3.83 -0.41
N ALA A 232 -6.44 3.79 -0.22
CA ALA A 232 -5.66 2.56 -0.34
C ALA A 232 -4.86 2.35 0.95
N MET A 233 -4.59 1.10 1.31
CA MET A 233 -3.83 0.78 2.52
C MET A 233 -2.81 -0.32 2.29
N ALA A 234 -1.58 -0.09 2.75
CA ALA A 234 -0.54 -1.11 2.91
C ALA A 234 -0.31 -1.39 4.39
N VAL A 235 -0.32 -2.66 4.74
CA VAL A 235 -0.02 -3.17 6.09
C VAL A 235 1.28 -3.97 6.02
N HIS A 236 2.19 -3.71 6.94
CA HIS A 236 3.50 -4.35 6.97
C HIS A 236 3.40 -5.88 6.95
N PRO A 237 4.23 -6.60 6.17
CA PRO A 237 4.17 -8.06 6.06
C PRO A 237 4.21 -8.81 7.40
N ASN A 238 4.97 -8.32 8.39
CA ASN A 238 5.02 -8.94 9.71
C ASN A 238 3.67 -8.95 10.44
N VAL A 239 2.80 -7.97 10.19
CA VAL A 239 1.44 -7.93 10.75
C VAL A 239 0.59 -9.07 10.16
N TRP A 240 0.74 -9.32 8.85
CA TRP A 240 0.05 -10.43 8.18
C TRP A 240 0.52 -11.80 8.70
N VAL A 241 1.84 -11.98 8.87
CA VAL A 241 2.37 -13.25 9.41
C VAL A 241 1.95 -13.47 10.86
N GLU A 242 1.90 -12.42 11.67
CA GLU A 242 1.57 -12.52 13.09
C GLU A 242 0.08 -12.74 13.33
N HIS A 243 -0.78 -12.08 12.53
CA HIS A 243 -2.23 -12.01 12.79
C HIS A 243 -3.07 -12.69 11.69
N ASP A 244 -2.46 -13.10 10.58
CA ASP A 244 -3.07 -13.90 9.50
C ASP A 244 -4.46 -13.40 9.10
N VAL A 245 -5.48 -14.24 9.22
CA VAL A 245 -6.88 -13.94 8.85
C VAL A 245 -7.46 -12.75 9.63
N ASP A 246 -6.93 -12.46 10.81
CA ASP A 246 -7.44 -11.37 11.64
C ASP A 246 -7.21 -9.99 11.01
N VAL A 247 -6.15 -9.80 10.24
CA VAL A 247 -5.92 -8.54 9.50
C VAL A 247 -7.09 -8.24 8.57
N ARG A 248 -7.59 -9.25 7.85
CA ARG A 248 -8.76 -9.12 6.96
C ARG A 248 -10.04 -8.88 7.76
N ARG A 249 -10.19 -9.54 8.91
CA ARG A 249 -11.34 -9.34 9.80
C ARG A 249 -11.38 -7.92 10.37
N TRP A 250 -10.24 -7.38 10.79
CA TRP A 250 -10.15 -6.00 11.31
C TRP A 250 -10.49 -4.96 10.24
N LEU A 251 -10.09 -5.21 9.00
CA LEU A 251 -10.29 -4.30 7.88
C LEU A 251 -11.56 -4.60 7.06
N HIS A 252 -12.35 -5.63 7.45
CA HIS A 252 -13.51 -6.09 6.68
C HIS A 252 -14.49 -4.96 6.35
N HIS A 253 -14.89 -4.17 7.34
CA HIS A 253 -15.81 -3.03 7.11
C HIS A 253 -15.20 -1.95 6.21
N ALA A 254 -13.89 -1.71 6.32
CA ALA A 254 -13.20 -0.77 5.44
C ALA A 254 -13.13 -1.29 4.00
N VAL A 255 -12.85 -2.58 3.79
CA VAL A 255 -12.85 -3.21 2.46
C VAL A 255 -14.24 -3.17 1.83
N LYS A 256 -15.30 -3.54 2.57
CA LYS A 256 -16.70 -3.38 2.13
C LYS A 256 -17.09 -1.93 1.87
N ALA A 257 -16.41 -0.99 2.50
CA ALA A 257 -16.57 0.44 2.25
C ALA A 257 -15.70 0.96 1.10
N GLY A 258 -15.03 0.08 0.33
CA GLY A 258 -14.25 0.43 -0.85
C GLY A 258 -12.78 0.75 -0.59
N LEU A 259 -12.21 0.33 0.57
CA LEU A 259 -10.77 0.39 0.78
C LEU A 259 -10.05 -0.51 -0.23
N LEU A 260 -9.03 0.03 -0.89
CA LEU A 260 -8.10 -0.72 -1.71
C LEU A 260 -7.03 -1.32 -0.77
N LEU A 261 -7.20 -2.56 -0.35
CA LEU A 261 -6.25 -3.24 0.52
C LEU A 261 -5.15 -3.90 -0.32
N LEU A 262 -3.93 -3.40 -0.18
CA LEU A 262 -2.78 -3.90 -0.93
C LEU A 262 -2.27 -5.22 -0.35
N PRO A 263 -1.84 -6.17 -1.20
CA PRO A 263 -1.17 -7.37 -0.73
C PRO A 263 0.15 -7.02 -0.02
N PRO A 264 0.55 -7.79 1.01
CA PRO A 264 1.72 -7.46 1.82
C PRO A 264 3.04 -7.47 1.04
N GLU A 265 3.10 -8.23 -0.07
CA GLU A 265 4.35 -8.42 -0.83
C GLU A 265 4.61 -7.31 -1.85
N ARG A 266 3.56 -6.58 -2.29
CA ARG A 266 3.68 -5.68 -3.45
C ARG A 266 2.61 -4.59 -3.49
N GLY A 267 2.79 -3.64 -4.40
CA GLY A 267 1.78 -2.64 -4.75
C GLY A 267 1.90 -1.32 -3.98
N TRP A 268 2.54 -1.27 -2.81
CA TRP A 268 2.68 -0.04 -2.04
C TRP A 268 3.44 1.06 -2.79
N HIS A 269 4.43 0.69 -3.61
CA HIS A 269 5.19 1.64 -4.43
C HIS A 269 4.28 2.38 -5.41
N ALA A 270 3.43 1.65 -6.14
CA ALA A 270 2.49 2.23 -7.09
C ALA A 270 1.44 3.10 -6.39
N ALA A 271 0.93 2.65 -5.24
CA ALA A 271 -0.02 3.42 -4.43
C ALA A 271 0.62 4.71 -3.89
N LEU A 272 1.88 4.65 -3.43
CA LEU A 272 2.64 5.82 -2.99
C LEU A 272 2.82 6.83 -4.12
N ILE A 273 3.22 6.39 -5.31
CA ILE A 273 3.37 7.27 -6.47
C ILE A 273 2.04 7.90 -6.87
N ALA A 274 0.96 7.10 -6.90
CA ALA A 274 -0.39 7.53 -7.26
C ALA A 274 -1.02 8.48 -6.24
N SER A 275 -0.60 8.44 -4.97
CA SER A 275 -1.24 9.14 -3.86
C SER A 275 -1.20 10.66 -4.00
N HIS A 276 -2.24 11.32 -3.48
CA HIS A 276 -2.32 12.77 -3.29
C HIS A 276 -2.00 13.17 -1.84
N LEU A 277 -2.17 12.23 -0.91
CA LEU A 277 -1.83 12.36 0.50
C LEU A 277 -1.40 10.99 1.02
N VAL A 278 -0.38 10.97 1.85
CA VAL A 278 0.01 9.79 2.63
C VAL A 278 -0.36 9.99 4.09
N ILE A 279 -0.98 9.00 4.70
CA ILE A 279 -1.20 8.94 6.14
C ILE A 279 -0.40 7.74 6.65
N GLY A 280 0.66 8.01 7.40
CA GLY A 280 1.61 6.98 7.80
C GLY A 280 1.98 7.04 9.28
N ASP A 281 2.99 6.27 9.63
CA ASP A 281 3.62 6.23 10.94
C ASP A 281 5.15 6.36 10.80
N HIS A 282 5.91 5.89 11.79
CA HIS A 282 7.37 5.88 11.78
C HIS A 282 7.99 4.79 10.88
N GLY A 283 7.25 4.23 9.94
CA GLY A 283 7.74 3.27 8.94
C GLY A 283 8.49 3.94 7.78
N SER A 284 9.28 3.14 7.05
CA SER A 284 10.09 3.63 5.91
C SER A 284 9.26 4.28 4.80
N ILE A 285 7.99 3.89 4.62
CA ILE A 285 7.11 4.46 3.58
C ILE A 285 6.89 5.96 3.81
N SER A 286 6.81 6.40 5.08
CA SER A 286 6.70 7.83 5.41
C SER A 286 7.92 8.64 4.98
N LEU A 287 9.14 8.06 5.10
CA LEU A 287 10.37 8.70 4.59
C LEU A 287 10.38 8.75 3.06
N TYR A 288 9.95 7.70 2.37
CA TYR A 288 9.81 7.73 0.91
C TYR A 288 8.77 8.76 0.47
N ALA A 289 7.65 8.88 1.20
CA ALA A 289 6.63 9.90 0.91
C ALA A 289 7.19 11.32 1.01
N ALA A 290 7.87 11.63 2.12
CA ALA A 290 8.54 12.91 2.33
C ALA A 290 9.58 13.20 1.24
N ALA A 291 10.41 12.22 0.89
CA ALA A 291 11.44 12.35 -0.14
C ALA A 291 10.89 12.52 -1.57
N LEU A 292 9.69 12.00 -1.83
CA LEU A 292 8.96 12.23 -3.09
C LEU A 292 8.15 13.54 -3.09
N GLY A 293 8.24 14.34 -2.04
CA GLY A 293 7.50 15.59 -1.90
C GLY A 293 5.99 15.40 -1.79
N LYS A 294 5.53 14.29 -1.21
CA LYS A 294 4.10 14.04 -1.01
C LYS A 294 3.59 14.74 0.24
N PRO A 295 2.36 15.28 0.23
CA PRO A 295 1.67 15.63 1.46
C PRO A 295 1.64 14.44 2.41
N LEU A 296 1.94 14.67 3.70
CA LEU A 296 2.08 13.61 4.70
C LEU A 296 1.41 14.02 6.01
N LEU A 297 0.66 13.09 6.61
CA LEU A 297 0.18 13.14 7.99
C LEU A 297 0.72 11.92 8.75
N LEU A 298 1.20 12.12 9.98
CA LEU A 298 1.63 11.02 10.84
C LEU A 298 0.53 10.69 11.87
N THR A 299 0.29 9.40 12.09
CA THR A 299 -0.71 8.90 13.06
C THR A 299 -0.08 8.18 14.23
N GLY A 300 1.16 7.76 14.09
CA GLY A 300 1.89 7.03 15.10
C GLY A 300 3.37 7.41 15.07
N TYR A 301 3.92 7.51 16.28
CA TYR A 301 5.35 7.71 16.49
C TYR A 301 5.73 7.00 17.78
N GLY A 302 6.60 6.00 17.69
CA GLY A 302 6.92 5.13 18.81
C GLY A 302 8.25 5.48 19.47
N ASP A 303 8.38 5.12 20.75
CA ASP A 303 9.61 5.27 21.54
C ASP A 303 10.77 4.40 21.01
N GLU A 304 10.46 3.48 20.09
CA GLU A 304 11.46 2.65 19.41
C GLU A 304 12.28 3.40 18.35
N VAL A 305 11.90 4.63 18.01
CA VAL A 305 12.61 5.46 17.04
C VAL A 305 13.93 5.96 17.62
N VAL A 306 15.01 5.79 16.85
CA VAL A 306 16.33 6.25 17.24
C VAL A 306 16.42 7.76 17.10
N GLU A 307 16.79 8.45 18.19
CA GLU A 307 16.97 9.91 18.22
C GLU A 307 18.05 10.36 17.21
N GLY A 308 17.84 11.52 16.59
CA GLY A 308 18.74 12.12 15.60
C GLY A 308 18.69 11.50 14.21
N THR A 309 17.95 10.41 14.03
CA THR A 309 17.76 9.79 12.70
C THR A 309 16.81 10.60 11.81
N PRO A 310 16.81 10.34 10.49
CA PRO A 310 15.85 10.97 9.59
C PRO A 310 14.39 10.73 9.97
N ILE A 311 14.02 9.53 10.47
CA ILE A 311 12.64 9.27 10.89
C ILE A 311 12.25 10.05 12.15
N ASP A 312 13.19 10.21 13.09
CA ASP A 312 13.00 11.07 14.25
C ASP A 312 12.79 12.54 13.83
N SER A 313 13.60 13.03 12.90
CA SER A 313 13.42 14.37 12.33
C SER A 313 12.08 14.51 11.61
N LEU A 314 11.64 13.49 10.87
CA LEU A 314 10.32 13.47 10.21
C LEU A 314 9.19 13.57 11.22
N GLY A 315 9.27 12.83 12.35
CA GLY A 315 8.28 12.87 13.42
C GLY A 315 8.07 14.26 14.03
N ARG A 316 9.13 15.09 14.02
CA ARG A 316 9.06 16.49 14.49
C ARG A 316 8.59 17.48 13.42
N LEU A 317 8.85 17.20 12.14
CA LEU A 317 8.57 18.12 11.04
C LEU A 317 7.19 17.92 10.44
N ALA A 318 6.74 16.67 10.31
CA ALA A 318 5.48 16.35 9.65
C ALA A 318 4.28 16.66 10.56
N PRO A 319 3.17 17.19 10.02
CA PRO A 319 1.96 17.35 10.78
C PRO A 319 1.38 16.00 11.21
N HIS A 320 0.80 15.96 12.41
CA HIS A 320 0.18 14.78 12.98
C HIS A 320 -1.32 14.82 12.79
N LEU A 321 -1.92 13.68 12.41
CA LEU A 321 -3.35 13.50 12.36
C LEU A 321 -3.90 13.34 13.78
N ASP A 322 -4.83 14.19 14.18
CA ASP A 322 -5.62 14.02 15.39
C ASP A 322 -6.89 13.21 15.08
N PRO A 323 -6.98 11.95 15.50
CA PRO A 323 -8.17 11.16 15.24
C PRO A 323 -9.44 11.69 15.93
N SER A 324 -9.34 12.52 16.95
CA SER A 324 -10.51 13.07 17.68
C SER A 324 -11.14 14.29 17.01
N SER A 325 -10.42 14.91 16.06
CA SER A 325 -10.85 16.10 15.35
C SER A 325 -11.44 15.78 13.97
N ASP A 326 -11.92 16.80 13.25
CA ASP A 326 -12.49 16.66 11.90
C ASP A 326 -11.45 16.12 10.91
N LEU A 327 -11.59 14.84 10.56
CA LEU A 327 -10.66 14.13 9.67
C LEU A 327 -10.66 14.70 8.26
N ARG A 328 -11.83 15.11 7.73
CA ARG A 328 -11.93 15.68 6.38
C ARG A 328 -11.18 17.00 6.29
N LYS A 329 -11.39 17.87 7.28
CA LYS A 329 -10.69 19.16 7.34
C LYS A 329 -9.17 18.96 7.38
N GLN A 330 -8.66 18.03 8.20
CA GLN A 330 -7.24 17.74 8.29
C GLN A 330 -6.67 17.19 6.97
N VAL A 331 -7.38 16.28 6.31
CA VAL A 331 -7.00 15.71 4.99
C VAL A 331 -6.96 16.81 3.92
N ASP A 332 -8.00 17.66 3.85
CA ASP A 332 -8.05 18.74 2.87
C ASP A 332 -6.97 19.79 3.13
N GLN A 333 -6.73 20.15 4.38
CA GLN A 333 -5.72 21.12 4.80
C GLN A 333 -4.31 20.59 4.51
N ALA A 334 -4.01 19.35 4.84
CA ALA A 334 -2.70 18.75 4.56
C ALA A 334 -2.33 18.74 3.08
N MET A 335 -3.32 18.57 2.19
CA MET A 335 -3.10 18.66 0.74
C MET A 335 -2.98 20.11 0.25
N ALA A 336 -3.73 21.05 0.84
CA ALA A 336 -3.77 22.43 0.39
C ALA A 336 -2.55 23.26 0.85
N GLU A 337 -2.05 22.98 2.06
CA GLU A 337 -0.97 23.75 2.70
C GLU A 337 0.41 23.08 2.55
N HIS A 338 0.48 21.95 1.82
CA HIS A 338 1.73 21.22 1.67
C HIS A 338 2.81 22.01 0.97
N ASP A 339 3.96 22.12 1.63
CA ASP A 339 5.21 22.62 1.06
C ASP A 339 6.27 21.50 1.04
N PRO A 340 6.59 20.93 -0.15
CA PRO A 340 7.55 19.86 -0.25
C PRO A 340 8.97 20.26 0.15
N SER A 341 9.29 21.57 0.18
CA SER A 341 10.61 22.08 0.55
C SER A 341 10.95 21.82 2.03
N VAL A 342 9.93 21.67 2.88
CA VAL A 342 10.09 21.37 4.31
C VAL A 342 10.86 20.06 4.53
N PHE A 343 10.69 19.09 3.65
CA PHE A 343 11.35 17.78 3.75
C PHE A 343 12.66 17.68 2.96
N ALA A 344 13.05 18.68 2.20
CA ALA A 344 14.26 18.64 1.37
C ALA A 344 15.55 18.40 2.17
N PRO A 345 15.78 19.05 3.34
CA PRO A 345 16.97 18.79 4.16
C PRO A 345 17.00 17.35 4.69
N LEU A 346 15.83 16.80 5.02
CA LEU A 346 15.69 15.43 5.49
C LEU A 346 16.04 14.42 4.39
N THR A 347 15.52 14.63 3.18
CA THR A 347 15.79 13.77 2.02
C THR A 347 17.27 13.62 1.74
N GLY A 348 18.03 14.72 1.84
CA GLY A 348 19.48 14.74 1.65
C GLY A 348 20.28 13.93 2.68
N ARG A 349 19.69 13.57 3.83
CA ARG A 349 20.29 12.73 4.85
C ARG A 349 19.84 11.26 4.79
N VAL A 350 18.83 10.96 3.98
CA VAL A 350 18.29 9.59 3.83
C VAL A 350 18.94 8.88 2.66
N PHE A 351 19.10 9.56 1.52
CA PHE A 351 19.48 8.94 0.26
C PHE A 351 20.74 9.59 -0.32
N ALA A 352 21.83 8.81 -0.38
CA ALA A 352 23.01 9.15 -1.17
C ALA A 352 22.88 8.58 -2.59
N HIS A 353 23.72 9.08 -3.50
CA HIS A 353 23.89 8.54 -4.84
C HIS A 353 22.59 8.41 -5.65
N ILE A 354 21.64 9.31 -5.45
CA ILE A 354 20.33 9.31 -6.10
C ILE A 354 20.47 9.24 -7.62
N GLY A 355 19.79 8.27 -8.24
CA GLY A 355 19.83 8.00 -9.68
C GLY A 355 20.96 7.05 -10.10
N THR A 356 21.85 6.65 -9.20
CA THR A 356 22.94 5.68 -9.45
C THR A 356 23.00 4.55 -8.43
N SER A 357 22.10 4.53 -7.45
CA SER A 357 22.08 3.53 -6.37
C SER A 357 21.98 2.11 -6.91
N THR A 358 21.17 1.90 -7.93
CA THR A 358 20.99 0.60 -8.61
C THR A 358 22.30 0.08 -9.18
N LEU A 359 23.04 0.92 -9.89
CA LEU A 359 24.33 0.55 -10.49
C LEU A 359 25.36 0.26 -9.39
N ARG A 360 25.40 1.11 -8.36
CA ARG A 360 26.36 0.95 -7.25
C ARG A 360 26.11 -0.34 -6.46
N LEU A 361 24.85 -0.71 -6.22
CA LEU A 361 24.54 -1.98 -5.56
C LEU A 361 24.93 -3.16 -6.44
N ARG A 362 24.65 -3.10 -7.74
CA ARG A 362 25.11 -4.13 -8.69
C ARG A 362 26.64 -4.28 -8.65
N ASP A 363 27.36 -3.17 -8.76
CA ASP A 363 28.84 -3.18 -8.73
C ASP A 363 29.37 -3.73 -7.40
N ALA A 364 28.71 -3.45 -6.28
CA ALA A 364 29.06 -4.04 -4.99
C ALA A 364 28.85 -5.56 -4.96
N LEU A 365 27.74 -6.06 -5.51
CA LEU A 365 27.46 -7.50 -5.62
C LEU A 365 28.50 -8.21 -6.49
N TYR A 366 28.81 -7.65 -7.65
CA TYR A 366 29.78 -8.23 -8.59
C TYR A 366 31.21 -8.18 -8.07
N ARG A 367 31.59 -7.13 -7.34
CA ARG A 367 32.89 -7.03 -6.67
C ARG A 367 33.10 -8.14 -5.64
N GLU A 368 32.06 -8.48 -4.88
CA GLU A 368 32.13 -9.59 -3.91
C GLU A 368 32.23 -10.97 -4.60
N LEU A 369 31.86 -11.07 -5.88
CA LEU A 369 31.99 -12.28 -6.69
C LEU A 369 33.32 -12.35 -7.45
N ASP A 370 34.15 -11.33 -7.39
CA ASP A 370 35.34 -11.17 -8.23
C ASP A 370 34.99 -11.26 -9.73
N LEU A 371 33.89 -10.61 -10.13
CA LEU A 371 33.41 -10.50 -11.51
C LEU A 371 33.09 -9.05 -11.88
N GLU A 372 33.19 -8.75 -13.19
CA GLU A 372 32.64 -7.51 -13.74
C GLU A 372 31.21 -7.76 -14.25
N PRO A 373 30.28 -6.80 -14.09
CA PRO A 373 28.94 -6.88 -14.66
C PRO A 373 28.98 -7.11 -16.19
N ALA A 374 28.17 -8.07 -16.68
CA ALA A 374 28.20 -8.44 -18.09
C ALA A 374 27.48 -7.44 -19.01
N GLU A 375 26.42 -6.80 -18.51
CA GLU A 375 25.54 -5.92 -19.29
C GLU A 375 25.06 -4.73 -18.45
N ASP A 376 24.69 -3.63 -19.13
CA ASP A 376 23.93 -2.56 -18.50
C ASP A 376 22.49 -2.99 -18.33
N LEU A 377 21.96 -2.78 -17.10
CA LEU A 377 20.58 -3.07 -16.79
C LEU A 377 19.75 -1.78 -16.80
N PRO A 378 18.59 -1.78 -17.46
CA PRO A 378 17.69 -0.62 -17.38
C PRO A 378 17.13 -0.50 -15.96
N LEU A 379 16.85 0.71 -15.49
CA LEU A 379 16.11 0.89 -14.24
C LEU A 379 14.63 0.48 -14.48
N PRO A 380 14.13 -0.58 -13.81
CA PRO A 380 12.77 -1.03 -14.03
C PRO A 380 11.76 -0.02 -13.45
N ARG A 381 10.62 0.15 -14.11
CA ARG A 381 9.51 0.89 -13.51
C ARG A 381 8.93 0.12 -12.32
N VAL A 382 8.28 0.85 -11.42
CA VAL A 382 7.47 0.24 -10.35
C VAL A 382 6.37 -0.63 -10.96
N PRO A 383 6.17 -1.88 -10.51
CA PRO A 383 5.06 -2.73 -10.93
C PRO A 383 3.69 -2.12 -10.58
N ASP A 384 2.67 -2.50 -11.35
CA ASP A 384 1.29 -2.11 -11.07
C ASP A 384 0.81 -2.72 -9.74
N ALA A 385 -0.07 -2.02 -9.04
CA ALA A 385 -0.72 -2.55 -7.85
C ALA A 385 -1.99 -3.33 -8.21
N GLU A 386 -2.24 -4.40 -7.47
CA GLU A 386 -3.42 -5.25 -7.59
C GLU A 386 -4.08 -5.38 -6.22
N PRO A 387 -4.80 -4.34 -5.74
CA PRO A 387 -5.42 -4.36 -4.43
C PRO A 387 -6.63 -5.29 -4.38
N ALA A 388 -6.89 -5.89 -3.22
CA ALA A 388 -8.20 -6.43 -2.93
C ALA A 388 -9.19 -5.27 -2.69
N SER A 389 -10.35 -5.33 -3.34
CA SER A 389 -11.41 -4.32 -3.19
C SER A 389 -12.77 -4.94 -3.46
N GLU A 390 -13.80 -4.38 -2.82
CA GLU A 390 -15.19 -4.74 -3.06
C GLU A 390 -15.94 -3.52 -3.62
N PRO A 391 -16.92 -3.72 -4.52
CA PRO A 391 -17.76 -2.62 -4.97
C PRO A 391 -18.64 -2.11 -3.82
N VAL A 392 -18.78 -0.80 -3.70
CA VAL A 392 -19.68 -0.20 -2.70
C VAL A 392 -21.07 -0.11 -3.30
N THR A 393 -22.04 -0.76 -2.66
CA THR A 393 -23.41 -0.91 -3.14
C THR A 393 -24.44 -0.17 -2.27
N ALA A 394 -24.05 0.29 -1.07
CA ALA A 394 -24.91 1.04 -0.16
C ALA A 394 -24.20 2.30 0.39
N PHE A 395 -24.90 3.43 0.39
CA PHE A 395 -24.38 4.73 0.81
C PHE A 395 -25.34 5.46 1.75
N ASN A 396 -24.79 6.13 2.75
CA ASN A 396 -25.46 7.21 3.45
C ASN A 396 -25.23 8.50 2.64
N VAL A 397 -26.28 9.13 2.20
CA VAL A 397 -26.25 10.28 1.27
C VAL A 397 -26.80 11.53 1.95
N ARG A 398 -25.99 12.59 1.99
CA ARG A 398 -26.43 13.95 2.35
C ARG A 398 -26.62 14.75 1.07
N ALA A 399 -27.81 15.29 0.89
CA ALA A 399 -28.16 16.10 -0.27
C ALA A 399 -28.76 17.43 0.18
N SER A 400 -28.23 18.55 -0.27
CA SER A 400 -28.70 19.90 0.11
C SER A 400 -28.61 20.85 -1.07
N PHE A 401 -29.67 21.68 -1.23
CA PHE A 401 -29.65 22.76 -2.21
C PHE A 401 -28.85 23.94 -1.69
N THR A 402 -27.81 24.35 -2.40
CA THR A 402 -26.97 25.52 -2.12
C THR A 402 -27.39 26.73 -2.95
N GLY A 403 -28.40 26.59 -3.82
CA GLY A 403 -28.96 27.60 -4.68
C GLY A 403 -30.29 27.17 -5.31
N PRO A 404 -30.89 27.98 -6.19
CA PRO A 404 -32.16 27.64 -6.83
C PRO A 404 -32.10 26.34 -7.63
N SER A 405 -31.00 26.09 -8.34
CA SER A 405 -30.79 24.91 -9.20
C SER A 405 -29.46 24.23 -8.94
N THR A 406 -28.80 24.46 -7.80
CA THR A 406 -27.54 23.82 -7.45
C THR A 406 -27.75 22.88 -6.26
N LEU A 407 -27.53 21.59 -6.48
CA LEU A 407 -27.65 20.54 -5.48
C LEU A 407 -26.27 19.98 -5.17
N THR A 408 -25.89 20.02 -3.89
CA THR A 408 -24.69 19.36 -3.38
C THR A 408 -25.09 17.99 -2.85
N ILE A 409 -24.39 16.94 -3.31
CA ILE A 409 -24.55 15.57 -2.82
C ILE A 409 -23.19 15.08 -2.34
N ASP A 410 -23.11 14.70 -1.08
CA ASP A 410 -22.00 13.97 -0.48
C ASP A 410 -22.50 12.58 -0.08
N ARG A 411 -21.84 11.52 -0.54
CA ARG A 411 -22.16 10.15 -0.15
C ARG A 411 -20.94 9.47 0.47
N VAL A 412 -21.20 8.74 1.56
CA VAL A 412 -20.20 7.92 2.25
C VAL A 412 -20.69 6.48 2.33
N PRO A 413 -19.79 5.47 2.22
CA PRO A 413 -20.19 4.07 2.26
C PRO A 413 -20.92 3.71 3.55
N ARG A 414 -22.04 3.01 3.45
CA ARG A 414 -22.85 2.56 4.61
C ARG A 414 -22.08 1.63 5.53
N ALA A 415 -21.17 0.81 4.97
CA ALA A 415 -20.35 -0.12 5.74
C ALA A 415 -19.34 0.59 6.66
N ALA A 416 -18.99 1.84 6.38
CA ALA A 416 -18.03 2.62 7.18
C ALA A 416 -18.66 3.39 8.35
N THR A 417 -19.95 3.75 8.28
CA THR A 417 -20.59 4.58 9.29
C THR A 417 -22.10 4.36 9.38
N THR A 418 -22.69 4.73 10.51
CA THR A 418 -24.15 4.75 10.67
C THR A 418 -24.75 5.99 9.98
N ARG A 419 -26.03 5.90 9.60
CA ARG A 419 -26.76 7.01 8.99
C ARG A 419 -27.06 8.11 10.03
N GLU A 420 -26.80 9.35 9.67
CA GLU A 420 -27.21 10.52 10.43
C GLU A 420 -28.63 10.97 10.05
N ALA A 421 -29.25 11.84 10.86
CA ALA A 421 -30.66 12.24 10.70
C ALA A 421 -30.92 13.00 9.39
N ASP A 422 -29.93 13.74 8.89
CA ASP A 422 -30.01 14.54 7.65
C ASP A 422 -29.57 13.75 6.40
N GLN A 423 -29.33 12.45 6.53
CA GLN A 423 -28.94 11.55 5.45
C GLN A 423 -30.08 10.60 5.08
N HIS A 424 -30.11 10.20 3.81
CA HIS A 424 -30.92 9.08 3.35
C HIS A 424 -30.05 7.88 2.98
N LEU A 425 -30.64 6.68 3.04
CA LEU A 425 -29.96 5.46 2.62
C LEU A 425 -30.24 5.21 1.14
N ALA A 426 -29.20 5.18 0.32
CA ALA A 426 -29.27 4.84 -1.10
C ALA A 426 -28.54 3.52 -1.34
N VAL A 427 -29.22 2.57 -1.98
CA VAL A 427 -28.76 1.19 -2.09
C VAL A 427 -28.90 0.72 -3.53
N ARG A 428 -27.92 -0.04 -4.02
CA ARG A 428 -28.03 -0.76 -5.28
C ARG A 428 -28.83 -2.05 -5.09
N GLU A 429 -29.52 -2.52 -6.11
CA GLU A 429 -30.30 -3.76 -6.09
C GLU A 429 -29.45 -5.00 -5.78
N ASP A 430 -28.18 -4.98 -6.21
CA ASP A 430 -27.22 -6.07 -6.00
C ASP A 430 -26.49 -6.03 -4.65
N GLU A 431 -27.01 -5.27 -3.66
CA GLU A 431 -26.53 -5.28 -2.28
C GLU A 431 -26.75 -6.65 -1.62
N GLU A 432 -25.69 -7.19 -1.00
CA GLU A 432 -25.73 -8.51 -0.35
C GLU A 432 -26.54 -8.53 0.96
N ASP A 433 -26.57 -7.43 1.70
CA ASP A 433 -27.41 -7.31 2.90
C ASP A 433 -28.82 -6.88 2.53
N LEU A 434 -29.72 -7.88 2.40
CA LEU A 434 -31.11 -7.66 2.02
C LEU A 434 -31.84 -6.65 2.91
N ARG A 435 -31.45 -6.53 4.19
CA ARG A 435 -32.04 -5.56 5.11
C ARG A 435 -31.74 -4.11 4.68
N LEU A 436 -30.59 -3.85 4.04
CA LEU A 436 -30.29 -2.51 3.53
C LEU A 436 -31.20 -2.16 2.34
N ALA A 437 -31.50 -3.12 1.47
CA ALA A 437 -32.45 -2.92 0.38
C ALA A 437 -33.87 -2.64 0.90
N GLU A 438 -34.31 -3.34 1.96
CA GLU A 438 -35.61 -3.10 2.61
C GLU A 438 -35.71 -1.73 3.30
N LEU A 439 -34.59 -1.26 3.88
CA LEU A 439 -34.49 0.03 4.60
C LEU A 439 -34.13 1.21 3.68
N ALA A 440 -33.90 0.95 2.40
CA ALA A 440 -33.48 1.98 1.45
C ALA A 440 -34.53 3.09 1.31
N SER A 441 -34.09 4.33 1.34
CA SER A 441 -34.90 5.50 0.91
C SER A 441 -34.87 5.63 -0.62
N VAL A 442 -33.74 5.23 -1.22
CA VAL A 442 -33.51 5.19 -2.67
C VAL A 442 -32.95 3.83 -3.03
N LEU A 443 -33.60 3.10 -3.96
CA LEU A 443 -33.13 1.82 -4.48
C LEU A 443 -32.85 1.95 -5.97
N VAL A 444 -31.69 1.45 -6.41
CA VAL A 444 -31.23 1.63 -7.80
C VAL A 444 -30.75 0.33 -8.42
N ARG A 445 -31.24 0.02 -9.62
CA ARG A 445 -30.63 -0.95 -10.53
C ARG A 445 -29.61 -0.21 -11.41
N ALA A 446 -28.35 -0.56 -11.27
CA ALA A 446 -27.26 0.08 -12.02
C ALA A 446 -27.08 -0.51 -13.43
N GLU A 447 -27.55 -1.73 -13.68
CA GLU A 447 -27.50 -2.37 -15.00
C GLU A 447 -28.57 -1.82 -15.93
N ILE A 448 -28.18 -1.54 -17.19
CA ILE A 448 -29.10 -1.11 -18.24
C ILE A 448 -29.99 -2.29 -18.65
N MET A 449 -31.29 -2.03 -18.82
CA MET A 449 -32.28 -3.03 -19.19
C MET A 449 -33.27 -2.46 -20.23
N ASP A 450 -34.08 -3.34 -20.87
CA ASP A 450 -35.01 -2.96 -21.91
C ASP A 450 -36.16 -2.05 -21.46
N ASP A 451 -36.69 -2.30 -20.25
CA ASP A 451 -37.81 -1.50 -19.70
C ASP A 451 -37.53 -1.03 -18.27
N PRO A 452 -36.67 0.01 -18.11
CA PRO A 452 -36.29 0.53 -16.81
C PRO A 452 -37.45 1.17 -16.04
N ALA A 453 -38.42 1.77 -16.75
CA ALA A 453 -39.57 2.42 -16.12
C ALA A 453 -40.56 1.40 -15.52
N ALA A 454 -40.87 0.32 -16.21
CA ALA A 454 -41.71 -0.74 -15.67
C ALA A 454 -41.01 -1.48 -14.52
N TRP A 455 -39.69 -1.70 -14.60
CA TRP A 455 -38.93 -2.28 -13.49
C TRP A 455 -38.99 -1.40 -12.23
N ALA A 456 -38.73 -0.10 -12.34
CA ALA A 456 -38.79 0.83 -11.24
C ALA A 456 -40.18 0.87 -10.58
N THR A 457 -41.23 0.90 -11.40
CA THR A 457 -42.63 0.92 -10.92
C THR A 457 -43.00 -0.37 -10.16
N ARG A 458 -42.64 -1.56 -10.71
CA ARG A 458 -42.91 -2.85 -10.03
C ARG A 458 -42.17 -2.95 -8.70
N ASN A 459 -40.90 -2.56 -8.66
CA ASN A 459 -40.08 -2.68 -7.45
C ASN A 459 -40.44 -1.63 -6.40
N LEU A 460 -40.99 -0.49 -6.77
CA LEU A 460 -41.53 0.47 -5.82
C LEU A 460 -42.67 -0.12 -4.98
N ALA A 461 -43.45 -1.06 -5.54
CA ALA A 461 -44.50 -1.77 -4.78
C ALA A 461 -43.93 -2.82 -3.82
N VAL A 462 -42.74 -3.36 -4.10
CA VAL A 462 -42.08 -4.40 -3.28
C VAL A 462 -41.30 -3.80 -2.13
N TYR A 463 -40.49 -2.78 -2.38
CA TYR A 463 -39.61 -2.14 -1.41
C TYR A 463 -40.26 -0.92 -0.74
N GLY A 464 -39.86 -0.61 0.50
CA GLY A 464 -40.34 0.57 1.24
C GLY A 464 -39.77 1.91 0.76
N ALA A 465 -38.92 1.92 -0.25
CA ALA A 465 -38.23 3.11 -0.75
C ALA A 465 -39.14 4.25 -1.20
N LEU A 466 -38.72 5.50 -1.02
CA LEU A 466 -39.41 6.67 -1.59
C LEU A 466 -39.18 6.78 -3.11
N VAL A 467 -37.97 6.44 -3.56
CA VAL A 467 -37.57 6.47 -4.96
C VAL A 467 -36.95 5.13 -5.34
N VAL A 468 -37.45 4.54 -6.43
CA VAL A 468 -36.81 3.37 -7.08
C VAL A 468 -36.44 3.75 -8.49
N ALA A 469 -35.21 3.51 -8.91
CA ALA A 469 -34.72 3.91 -10.21
C ALA A 469 -33.96 2.79 -10.91
N ALA A 470 -33.98 2.79 -12.24
CA ALA A 470 -33.18 1.91 -13.07
C ALA A 470 -32.38 2.72 -14.11
N ALA A 471 -31.14 2.30 -14.34
CA ALA A 471 -30.23 2.94 -15.28
C ALA A 471 -30.75 2.87 -16.73
N THR A 472 -30.46 3.93 -17.48
CA THR A 472 -30.63 4.01 -18.94
C THR A 472 -29.29 4.41 -19.56
N PRO A 473 -29.13 4.30 -20.90
CA PRO A 473 -27.90 4.75 -21.56
C PRO A 473 -27.54 6.24 -21.33
N THR A 474 -28.52 7.07 -20.97
CA THR A 474 -28.34 8.53 -20.82
C THR A 474 -28.62 9.03 -19.40
N GLY A 475 -28.87 8.14 -18.43
CA GLY A 475 -29.18 8.52 -17.06
C GLY A 475 -29.95 7.45 -16.30
N CYS A 476 -31.15 7.76 -15.78
CA CYS A 476 -32.02 6.78 -15.14
C CYS A 476 -33.52 7.13 -15.27
N HIS A 477 -34.39 6.12 -15.15
CA HIS A 477 -35.82 6.30 -14.93
C HIS A 477 -36.15 6.02 -13.47
N ALA A 478 -36.85 6.92 -12.81
CA ALA A 478 -37.22 6.83 -11.40
C ALA A 478 -38.74 6.78 -11.24
N ALA A 479 -39.23 5.89 -10.38
CA ALA A 479 -40.60 5.86 -9.88
C ALA A 479 -40.62 6.35 -8.42
N ILE A 480 -41.60 7.18 -8.07
CA ILE A 480 -41.74 7.84 -6.78
C ILE A 480 -42.97 7.30 -6.07
N ARG A 481 -42.94 7.21 -4.75
CA ARG A 481 -44.01 6.64 -3.90
C ARG A 481 -45.37 7.33 -4.07
N ASP A 482 -45.38 8.59 -4.50
CA ASP A 482 -46.60 9.38 -4.76
C ASP A 482 -47.23 9.12 -6.16
N GLY A 483 -46.67 8.17 -6.93
CA GLY A 483 -47.13 7.75 -8.25
C GLY A 483 -46.49 8.49 -9.42
N ARG A 484 -45.69 9.51 -9.20
CA ARG A 484 -44.95 10.19 -10.28
C ARG A 484 -43.81 9.33 -10.81
N ARG A 485 -43.50 9.54 -12.09
CA ARG A 485 -42.36 8.91 -12.78
C ARG A 485 -41.51 10.00 -13.43
N VAL A 486 -40.18 9.86 -13.36
CA VAL A 486 -39.23 10.87 -13.82
C VAL A 486 -38.12 10.23 -14.64
N ALA A 487 -37.88 10.77 -15.84
CA ALA A 487 -36.65 10.53 -16.56
C ALA A 487 -35.58 11.53 -16.09
N VAL A 488 -34.43 11.04 -15.73
CA VAL A 488 -33.27 11.88 -15.39
C VAL A 488 -32.19 11.65 -16.44
N THR A 489 -31.80 12.72 -17.13
CA THR A 489 -30.72 12.69 -18.13
C THR A 489 -29.47 13.33 -17.55
N GLY A 490 -28.35 12.62 -17.62
CA GLY A 490 -27.05 13.07 -17.11
C GLY A 490 -26.04 11.94 -17.12
N SER A 491 -24.74 12.25 -17.06
CA SER A 491 -23.64 11.28 -17.08
C SER A 491 -23.14 10.84 -15.71
N LEU A 492 -23.88 11.21 -14.64
CA LEU A 492 -23.56 10.80 -13.28
C LEU A 492 -23.99 9.34 -13.02
N ASP A 493 -23.39 8.76 -11.98
CA ASP A 493 -23.81 7.47 -11.44
C ASP A 493 -25.34 7.44 -11.19
N PRO A 494 -26.06 6.38 -11.60
CA PRO A 494 -27.51 6.29 -11.44
C PRO A 494 -28.01 6.48 -10.02
N LEU A 495 -27.21 6.10 -9.01
CA LEU A 495 -27.55 6.29 -7.60
C LEU A 495 -27.48 7.77 -7.18
N LEU A 496 -26.54 8.55 -7.75
CA LEU A 496 -26.51 10.01 -7.58
C LEU A 496 -27.71 10.68 -8.25
N LEU A 497 -28.07 10.25 -9.48
CA LEU A 497 -29.23 10.76 -10.19
C LEU A 497 -30.54 10.48 -9.43
N ALA A 498 -30.71 9.27 -8.91
CA ALA A 498 -31.88 8.90 -8.12
C ALA A 498 -31.91 9.66 -6.76
N SER A 499 -30.74 9.88 -6.14
CA SER A 499 -30.64 10.72 -4.93
C SER A 499 -30.96 12.19 -5.19
N ALA A 500 -30.71 12.70 -6.40
CA ALA A 500 -31.15 14.04 -6.80
C ALA A 500 -32.69 14.13 -6.92
N VAL A 501 -33.34 13.09 -7.46
CA VAL A 501 -34.82 12.98 -7.46
C VAL A 501 -35.34 12.97 -6.03
N TYR A 502 -34.76 12.14 -5.15
CA TYR A 502 -35.12 12.09 -3.73
C TYR A 502 -35.02 13.48 -3.07
N ALA A 503 -33.91 14.20 -3.29
CA ALA A 503 -33.71 15.54 -2.74
C ALA A 503 -34.76 16.56 -3.27
N CYS A 504 -35.11 16.50 -4.55
CA CYS A 504 -36.18 17.34 -5.11
C CYS A 504 -37.53 17.04 -4.45
N VAL A 505 -37.90 15.77 -4.32
CA VAL A 505 -39.16 15.34 -3.70
C VAL A 505 -39.26 15.82 -2.25
N THR A 506 -38.22 15.55 -1.46
CA THR A 506 -38.20 15.89 -0.01
C THR A 506 -38.15 17.41 0.23
N ALA A 507 -37.54 18.16 -0.68
CA ALA A 507 -37.50 19.62 -0.63
C ALA A 507 -38.71 20.32 -1.32
N GLY A 508 -39.71 19.58 -1.81
CA GLY A 508 -40.85 20.12 -2.53
C GLY A 508 -40.51 20.88 -3.81
N ARG A 509 -39.39 20.48 -4.49
CA ARG A 509 -38.94 21.11 -5.72
C ARG A 509 -39.60 20.48 -6.96
N PRO A 510 -39.77 21.25 -8.05
CA PRO A 510 -40.27 20.68 -9.33
C PRO A 510 -39.43 19.53 -9.84
N LEU A 511 -40.06 18.56 -10.47
CA LEU A 511 -39.40 17.42 -11.14
C LEU A 511 -39.26 17.62 -12.68
N THR A 512 -39.58 18.83 -13.15
CA THR A 512 -39.39 19.27 -14.54
C THR A 512 -38.48 20.49 -14.50
N GLN A 513 -37.19 20.26 -14.40
CA GLN A 513 -36.18 21.32 -14.31
C GLN A 513 -34.78 20.80 -14.65
N GLU A 514 -33.87 21.72 -14.90
CA GLU A 514 -32.44 21.47 -14.93
C GLU A 514 -31.82 21.85 -13.58
N ILE A 515 -30.96 20.97 -13.06
CA ILE A 515 -30.17 21.24 -11.86
C ILE A 515 -28.70 20.86 -12.07
N THR A 516 -27.82 21.49 -11.32
CA THR A 516 -26.39 21.17 -11.30
C THR A 516 -26.09 20.31 -10.09
N VAL A 517 -25.51 19.13 -10.32
CA VAL A 517 -25.06 18.17 -9.29
C VAL A 517 -23.60 17.85 -9.55
N ALA A 518 -22.76 17.98 -8.54
CA ALA A 518 -21.30 17.74 -8.65
C ALA A 518 -20.65 18.49 -9.84
N GLY A 519 -21.12 19.70 -10.14
CA GLY A 519 -20.63 20.50 -11.26
C GLY A 519 -21.16 20.08 -12.64
N GLN A 520 -21.98 19.04 -12.72
CA GLN A 520 -22.59 18.56 -13.97
C GLN A 520 -24.08 18.94 -14.02
N ARG A 521 -24.52 19.35 -15.21
CA ARG A 521 -25.95 19.66 -15.46
C ARG A 521 -26.69 18.35 -15.70
N ILE A 522 -27.78 18.14 -14.99
CA ILE A 522 -28.74 17.05 -15.21
C ILE A 522 -30.12 17.63 -15.48
N SER A 523 -30.91 16.94 -16.30
CA SER A 523 -32.28 17.33 -16.63
C SER A 523 -33.25 16.32 -16.04
N LEU A 524 -34.28 16.81 -15.33
CA LEU A 524 -35.40 16.03 -14.85
C LEU A 524 -36.62 16.33 -15.70
N ALA A 525 -37.34 15.29 -16.15
CA ALA A 525 -38.58 15.39 -16.91
C ALA A 525 -39.60 14.37 -16.39
N GLU A 526 -40.80 14.81 -16.03
CA GLU A 526 -41.86 13.89 -15.65
C GLU A 526 -42.31 13.08 -16.86
N LEU A 527 -42.44 11.78 -16.68
CA LEU A 527 -42.97 10.85 -17.67
C LEU A 527 -44.50 10.82 -17.51
N GLY A 528 -45.21 10.88 -18.63
CA GLY A 528 -46.66 10.72 -18.62
C GLY A 528 -47.10 9.40 -17.94
N PRO A 529 -48.39 9.28 -17.57
CA PRO A 529 -48.94 8.11 -16.90
C PRO A 529 -48.80 6.81 -17.70
#